data_a8383e3e836b76bf089fccd97acdff15
#
_entry.id   a8383e3e836b76bf089fccd97acdff15
#
_cell.length_a   1.000
_cell.length_b   1.000
_cell.length_c   1.000
_cell.angle_alpha   90.00
_cell.angle_beta   90.00
_cell.angle_gamma   90.00
#
_symmetry.space_group_name_H-M   'P 1'
#
loop_
_entity.id
_entity.type
_entity.pdbx_description
1 polymer ?
#
loop_
_entity_poly.entity_id
_entity_poly.type
_entity_poly.pdbx_seq_one_letter_code
_entity_poly.pdbx_strand_id
1 'polypeptide(L)'
;ADYAAAYIEQNYHKDISVNDMCSYIGITRSYLTKIFKQVHHVSPYDYLLGVRMNKASLLLQTTALPIKQIAEMVGYKDALVFSKAFKQKIGTSPRAFRDSSATLVLSHIKNA
;
A
#
# COMPACT_ATOMS: atom_id res chain seq x y z
N ALA A 1 18.71 -9.75 -2.01
CA ALA A 1 17.89 -9.02 -1.03
C ALA A 1 16.83 -8.18 -1.72
N ASP A 2 17.18 -7.60 -2.87
CA ASP A 2 16.24 -6.74 -3.58
C ASP A 2 15.24 -7.49 -4.44
N TYR A 3 15.38 -8.79 -4.61
CA TYR A 3 14.38 -9.60 -5.32
C TYR A 3 13.01 -9.55 -4.63
N ALA A 4 12.99 -9.55 -3.29
CA ALA A 4 11.74 -9.50 -2.56
C ALA A 4 11.06 -8.14 -2.72
N ALA A 5 11.79 -7.05 -2.59
CA ALA A 5 11.25 -5.69 -2.79
C ALA A 5 10.74 -5.51 -4.23
N ALA A 6 11.52 -5.95 -5.22
CA ALA A 6 11.12 -5.89 -6.63
C ALA A 6 9.86 -6.73 -6.89
N TYR A 7 9.77 -7.92 -6.30
CA TYR A 7 8.59 -8.76 -6.40
C TYR A 7 7.35 -8.04 -5.84
N ILE A 8 7.48 -7.40 -4.68
CA ILE A 8 6.38 -6.65 -4.07
C ILE A 8 5.94 -5.50 -4.99
N GLU A 9 6.88 -4.72 -5.48
CA GLU A 9 6.57 -3.56 -6.34
C GLU A 9 5.91 -3.95 -7.65
N GLN A 10 6.25 -5.12 -8.19
CA GLN A 10 5.67 -5.62 -9.43
C GLN A 10 4.34 -6.34 -9.23
N ASN A 11 4.04 -6.83 -8.01
CA ASN A 11 2.90 -7.70 -7.76
C ASN A 11 1.96 -7.22 -6.65
N TYR A 12 2.16 -6.02 -6.09
CA TYR A 12 1.35 -5.53 -4.95
C TYR A 12 -0.14 -5.47 -5.28
N HIS A 13 -0.50 -5.26 -6.53
CA HIS A 13 -1.89 -5.17 -7.00
C HIS A 13 -2.58 -6.52 -7.07
N LYS A 14 -1.85 -7.61 -6.87
CA LYS A 14 -2.36 -8.98 -6.84
C LYS A 14 -2.54 -9.45 -5.40
N ASP A 15 -3.29 -10.54 -5.24
CA ASP A 15 -3.48 -11.19 -3.94
C ASP A 15 -2.26 -12.04 -3.61
N ILE A 16 -1.17 -11.38 -3.20
CA ILE A 16 0.08 -12.05 -2.82
C ILE A 16 0.25 -12.08 -1.31
N SER A 17 0.97 -13.09 -0.84
CA SER A 17 1.34 -13.26 0.56
C SER A 17 2.85 -13.32 0.72
N VAL A 18 3.33 -13.20 1.96
CA VAL A 18 4.75 -13.40 2.28
C VAL A 18 5.18 -14.84 1.92
N ASN A 19 4.28 -15.82 2.11
CA ASN A 19 4.55 -17.21 1.72
C ASN A 19 4.72 -17.35 0.21
N ASP A 20 3.96 -16.63 -0.60
CA ASP A 20 4.13 -16.62 -2.06
C ASP A 20 5.52 -16.09 -2.45
N MET A 21 5.98 -15.04 -1.79
CA MET A 21 7.33 -14.51 -2.00
C MET A 21 8.40 -15.55 -1.64
N CYS A 22 8.24 -16.22 -0.52
CA CYS A 22 9.18 -17.26 -0.08
C CYS A 22 9.27 -18.40 -1.09
N SER A 23 8.12 -18.84 -1.61
CA SER A 23 8.07 -19.90 -2.62
C SER A 23 8.73 -19.45 -3.92
N TYR A 24 8.50 -18.23 -4.34
CA TYR A 24 9.09 -17.68 -5.56
C TYR A 24 10.60 -17.56 -5.47
N ILE A 25 11.11 -17.07 -4.33
CA ILE A 25 12.56 -16.84 -4.13
C ILE A 25 13.28 -18.14 -3.72
N GLY A 26 12.55 -19.09 -3.13
CA GLY A 26 13.13 -20.37 -2.69
C GLY A 26 13.80 -20.31 -1.32
N ILE A 27 13.29 -19.47 -0.41
CA ILE A 27 13.83 -19.33 0.95
C ILE A 27 12.72 -19.45 2.00
N THR A 28 13.11 -19.68 3.26
CA THR A 28 12.16 -19.75 4.36
C THR A 28 11.66 -18.36 4.74
N ARG A 29 10.48 -18.33 5.36
CA ARG A 29 9.89 -17.08 5.84
C ARG A 29 10.77 -16.39 6.90
N SER A 30 11.33 -17.16 7.82
CA SER A 30 12.22 -16.63 8.87
C SER A 30 13.47 -15.97 8.27
N TYR A 31 14.08 -16.63 7.30
CA TYR A 31 15.25 -16.09 6.63
C TYR A 31 14.93 -14.83 5.84
N LEU A 32 13.85 -14.85 5.08
CA LEU A 32 13.40 -13.66 4.32
C LEU A 32 13.16 -12.48 5.25
N THR A 33 12.42 -12.69 6.34
CA THR A 33 12.12 -11.62 7.29
C THR A 33 13.38 -11.02 7.87
N LYS A 34 14.35 -11.86 8.23
CA LYS A 34 15.62 -11.43 8.80
C LYS A 34 16.40 -10.54 7.84
N ILE A 35 16.67 -11.03 6.63
CA ILE A 35 17.47 -10.28 5.65
C ILE A 35 16.73 -9.05 5.14
N PHE A 36 15.41 -9.12 4.99
CA PHE A 36 14.61 -8.00 4.53
C PHE A 36 14.64 -6.86 5.54
N LYS A 37 14.51 -7.16 6.84
CA LYS A 37 14.61 -6.14 7.90
C LYS A 37 15.99 -5.51 7.98
N GLN A 38 17.03 -6.26 7.69
CA GLN A 38 18.40 -5.72 7.67
C GLN A 38 18.58 -4.66 6.59
N VAL A 39 17.95 -4.85 5.43
CA VAL A 39 18.08 -3.94 4.28
C VAL A 39 17.06 -2.81 4.34
N HIS A 40 15.80 -3.13 4.61
CA HIS A 40 14.68 -2.19 4.48
C HIS A 40 14.16 -1.65 5.82
N HIS A 41 14.63 -2.19 6.95
CA HIS A 41 14.24 -1.79 8.32
C HIS A 41 12.78 -2.04 8.68
N VAL A 42 12.04 -2.75 7.82
CA VAL A 42 10.65 -3.18 8.04
C VAL A 42 10.48 -4.61 7.55
N SER A 43 9.42 -5.29 7.99
CA SER A 43 9.12 -6.63 7.52
C SER A 43 8.64 -6.61 6.07
N PRO A 44 8.72 -7.75 5.34
CA PRO A 44 8.15 -7.84 3.99
C PRO A 44 6.68 -7.48 3.94
N TYR A 45 5.89 -7.89 4.95
CA TYR A 45 4.47 -7.57 5.01
C TYR A 45 4.25 -6.05 5.15
N ASP A 46 4.99 -5.41 6.05
CA ASP A 46 4.88 -3.96 6.24
C ASP A 46 5.30 -3.19 5.00
N TYR A 47 6.30 -3.68 4.29
CA TYR A 47 6.72 -3.09 3.02
C TYR A 47 5.62 -3.19 1.96
N LEU A 48 5.01 -4.37 1.83
CA LEU A 48 3.87 -4.57 0.92
C LEU A 48 2.72 -3.62 1.28
N LEU A 49 2.38 -3.52 2.56
CA LEU A 49 1.33 -2.63 3.04
C LEU A 49 1.67 -1.16 2.70
N GLY A 50 2.91 -0.75 2.91
CA GLY A 50 3.38 0.59 2.57
C GLY A 50 3.24 0.91 1.08
N VAL A 51 3.64 0.00 0.22
CA VAL A 51 3.51 0.15 -1.24
C VAL A 51 2.05 0.32 -1.64
N ARG A 52 1.17 -0.55 -1.12
CA ARG A 52 -0.27 -0.49 -1.40
C ARG A 52 -0.89 0.82 -0.93
N MET A 53 -0.56 1.25 0.28
CA MET A 53 -1.14 2.48 0.85
C MET A 53 -0.61 3.74 0.18
N ASN A 54 0.65 3.78 -0.20
CA ASN A 54 1.21 4.89 -0.96
C ASN A 54 0.53 5.02 -2.33
N LYS A 55 0.31 3.90 -3.01
CA LYS A 55 -0.37 3.91 -4.31
C LYS A 55 -1.83 4.34 -4.15
N ALA A 56 -2.52 3.83 -3.12
CA ALA A 56 -3.89 4.23 -2.82
C ALA A 56 -3.99 5.73 -2.53
N SER A 57 -3.06 6.27 -1.73
CA SER A 57 -3.01 7.69 -1.41
C SER A 57 -2.89 8.55 -2.68
N LEU A 58 -2.01 8.14 -3.59
CA LEU A 58 -1.83 8.84 -4.86
C LEU A 58 -3.11 8.82 -5.69
N LEU A 59 -3.76 7.66 -5.81
CA LEU A 59 -5.01 7.53 -6.56
C LEU A 59 -6.15 8.33 -5.93
N LEU A 60 -6.23 8.38 -4.60
CA LEU A 60 -7.23 9.18 -3.91
C LEU A 60 -7.05 10.68 -4.17
N GLN A 61 -5.82 11.14 -4.29
CA GLN A 61 -5.50 12.55 -4.53
C GLN A 61 -5.64 12.96 -5.99
N THR A 62 -5.35 12.07 -6.92
CA THR A 62 -5.20 12.40 -8.35
C THR A 62 -6.36 11.93 -9.21
N THR A 63 -7.31 11.15 -8.67
CA THR A 63 -8.45 10.63 -9.42
C THR A 63 -9.75 10.82 -8.66
N ALA A 64 -10.87 10.69 -9.37
CA ALA A 64 -12.21 10.64 -8.79
C ALA A 64 -12.75 9.20 -8.73
N LEU A 65 -11.89 8.20 -8.86
CA LEU A 65 -12.28 6.80 -8.84
C LEU A 65 -12.97 6.43 -7.52
N PRO A 66 -14.00 5.58 -7.56
CA PRO A 66 -14.62 5.09 -6.34
C PRO A 66 -13.60 4.38 -5.43
N ILE A 67 -13.78 4.50 -4.14
CA ILE A 67 -12.89 3.88 -3.15
C ILE A 67 -12.82 2.37 -3.36
N LYS A 68 -13.94 1.73 -3.67
CA LYS A 68 -13.99 0.30 -3.98
C LYS A 68 -13.05 -0.06 -5.15
N GLN A 69 -13.03 0.74 -6.19
CA GLN A 69 -12.17 0.52 -7.35
C GLN A 69 -10.70 0.70 -6.99
N ILE A 70 -10.38 1.72 -6.20
CA ILE A 70 -9.01 1.95 -5.72
C ILE A 70 -8.54 0.76 -4.87
N ALA A 71 -9.41 0.23 -3.99
CA ALA A 71 -9.11 -0.95 -3.19
C ALA A 71 -8.71 -2.14 -4.07
N GLU A 72 -9.46 -2.39 -5.13
CA GLU A 72 -9.16 -3.47 -6.07
C GLU A 72 -7.84 -3.22 -6.81
N MET A 73 -7.59 -2.00 -7.24
CA MET A 73 -6.36 -1.64 -7.96
C MET A 73 -5.09 -1.82 -7.13
N VAL A 74 -5.18 -1.70 -5.81
CA VAL A 74 -4.03 -1.89 -4.92
C VAL A 74 -3.98 -3.27 -4.24
N GLY A 75 -4.82 -4.21 -4.68
CA GLY A 75 -4.71 -5.62 -4.29
C GLY A 75 -5.69 -6.09 -3.22
N TYR A 76 -6.73 -5.33 -2.91
CA TYR A 76 -7.75 -5.73 -1.94
C TYR A 76 -9.04 -6.15 -2.64
N LYS A 77 -9.55 -7.33 -2.30
CA LYS A 77 -10.84 -7.81 -2.80
C LYS A 77 -12.02 -7.17 -2.09
N ASP A 78 -11.82 -6.76 -0.83
CA ASP A 78 -12.85 -6.22 0.05
C ASP A 78 -12.51 -4.78 0.40
N ALA A 79 -13.40 -3.86 0.02
CA ALA A 79 -13.19 -2.43 0.27
C ALA A 79 -13.19 -2.09 1.76
N LEU A 80 -13.91 -2.84 2.59
CA LEU A 80 -13.93 -2.62 4.04
C LEU A 80 -12.59 -2.99 4.66
N VAL A 81 -12.00 -4.12 4.25
CA VAL A 81 -10.66 -4.53 4.69
C VAL A 81 -9.63 -3.49 4.28
N PHE A 82 -9.71 -3.01 3.05
CA PHE A 82 -8.86 -1.93 2.56
C PHE A 82 -8.98 -0.67 3.43
N SER A 83 -10.21 -0.22 3.68
CA SER A 83 -10.45 1.00 4.46
C SER A 83 -9.88 0.92 5.87
N LYS A 84 -10.01 -0.25 6.52
CA LYS A 84 -9.42 -0.48 7.85
C LYS A 84 -7.89 -0.44 7.80
N ALA A 85 -7.28 -1.10 6.81
CA ALA A 85 -5.84 -1.09 6.65
C ALA A 85 -5.32 0.32 6.36
N PHE A 86 -6.02 1.06 5.50
CA PHE A 86 -5.66 2.43 5.16
C PHE A 86 -5.71 3.34 6.40
N LYS A 87 -6.80 3.27 7.16
CA LYS A 87 -6.95 4.08 8.37
C LYS A 87 -5.88 3.76 9.40
N GLN A 88 -5.55 2.50 9.57
CA GLN A 88 -4.51 2.07 10.50
C GLN A 88 -3.13 2.58 10.08
N LYS A 89 -2.80 2.54 8.81
CA LYS A 89 -1.49 2.93 8.30
C LYS A 89 -1.36 4.45 8.12
N ILE A 90 -2.37 5.10 7.58
CA ILE A 90 -2.35 6.52 7.22
C ILE A 90 -2.90 7.41 8.35
N GLY A 91 -3.78 6.87 9.19
CA GLY A 91 -4.35 7.59 10.33
C GLY A 91 -5.75 8.16 10.09
N THR A 92 -6.27 8.10 8.88
CA THR A 92 -7.60 8.58 8.53
C THR A 92 -8.21 7.67 7.47
N SER A 93 -9.55 7.69 7.34
CA SER A 93 -10.23 6.87 6.33
C SER A 93 -9.87 7.33 4.92
N PRO A 94 -10.00 6.44 3.91
CA PRO A 94 -9.76 6.85 2.52
C PRO A 94 -10.60 8.04 2.09
N ARG A 95 -11.87 8.07 2.48
CA ARG A 95 -12.78 9.17 2.15
C ARG A 95 -12.34 10.48 2.80
N ALA A 96 -12.04 10.45 4.09
CA ALA A 96 -11.57 11.62 4.82
C ALA A 96 -10.23 12.12 4.26
N PHE A 97 -9.35 11.21 3.89
CA PHE A 97 -8.07 11.55 3.27
C PHE A 97 -8.27 12.27 1.94
N ARG A 98 -9.17 11.78 1.08
CA ARG A 98 -9.50 12.41 -0.20
C ARG A 98 -10.07 13.80 0.01
N ASP A 99 -11.01 13.95 0.93
CA ASP A 99 -11.65 15.23 1.20
C ASP A 99 -10.67 16.26 1.75
N SER A 100 -9.80 15.86 2.67
CA SER A 100 -8.75 16.71 3.22
C SER A 100 -7.76 17.16 2.16
N SER A 101 -7.34 16.25 1.28
CA SER A 101 -6.43 16.57 0.17
C SER A 101 -7.05 17.58 -0.78
N ALA A 102 -8.33 17.40 -1.14
CA ALA A 102 -9.06 18.33 -1.98
C ALA A 102 -9.16 19.72 -1.32
N THR A 103 -9.45 19.76 -0.03
CA THR A 103 -9.53 21.01 0.73
C THR A 103 -8.19 21.74 0.75
N LEU A 104 -7.08 21.01 0.97
CA LEU A 104 -5.74 21.60 0.96
C LEU A 104 -5.38 22.18 -0.40
N VAL A 105 -5.70 21.48 -1.48
CA VAL A 105 -5.46 21.96 -2.85
C VAL A 105 -6.25 23.24 -3.11
N LEU A 106 -7.54 23.27 -2.75
CA LEU A 106 -8.38 24.46 -2.92
C LEU A 106 -7.88 25.65 -2.10
N SER A 107 -7.46 25.41 -0.85
CA SER A 107 -6.88 26.46 0.00
C SER A 107 -5.60 27.03 -0.62
N HIS A 108 -4.76 26.17 -1.15
CA HIS A 108 -3.50 26.59 -1.79
C HIS A 108 -3.76 27.44 -3.04
N ILE A 109 -4.73 27.03 -3.85
CA ILE A 109 -5.13 27.77 -5.05
C ILE A 109 -5.67 29.15 -4.68
N LYS A 110 -6.50 29.25 -3.64
CA LYS A 110 -7.07 30.51 -3.18
C LYS A 110 -6.01 31.48 -2.67
N ASN A 111 -4.93 30.97 -2.11
CA ASN A 111 -3.86 31.78 -1.54
C ASN A 111 -2.74 32.10 -2.55
N ALA A 112 -2.85 31.54 -3.72
CA ALA A 112 -1.91 31.84 -4.81
C ALA A 112 -2.38 33.06 -5.58
#